data_1311738a754f193b12175af69a875e98
#
_entry.id   1311738a754f193b12175af69a875e98
#
_cell.length_a   1.000
_cell.length_b   1.000
_cell.length_c   1.000
_cell.angle_alpha   90.00
_cell.angle_beta   90.00
_cell.angle_gamma   90.00
#
_symmetry.space_group_name_H-M   'P 1'
#
loop_
_entity.id
_entity.type
_entity.pdbx_description
1 polymer ?
#
loop_
_entity_poly.entity_id
_entity_poly.type
_entity_poly.pdbx_seq_one_letter_code
_entity_poly.pdbx_strand_id
1 'polypeptide(L)'
;MMLCYDADGASPELKIIDWEIADIGDECWDVGAVIQAYLTFWIFSLPLGNGSGLTEAAASSPLDAESIKPALTSYWNAYAESRRLDDNTSRQMLTRCMSCAAARMIQTAYESIQATPQISPHALCKLQMSMNILRNPEAAVVDFVGL
;
A
#
# COMPACT_ATOMS: atom_id res chain seq x y z
N MET A 1 -0.09 -9.43 9.79
CA MET A 1 -1.55 -9.64 9.60
C MET A 1 -1.76 -10.97 8.89
N MET A 2 -2.68 -11.79 9.36
CA MET A 2 -2.94 -13.13 8.84
C MET A 2 -4.44 -13.35 8.68
N LEU A 3 -4.86 -13.91 7.53
CA LEU A 3 -6.22 -14.33 7.29
C LEU A 3 -6.34 -15.80 7.67
N CYS A 4 -7.23 -16.11 8.60
CA CYS A 4 -7.55 -17.46 9.03
C CYS A 4 -8.99 -17.79 8.62
N TYR A 5 -9.26 -19.06 8.43
CA TYR A 5 -10.62 -19.56 8.22
C TYR A 5 -11.00 -20.45 9.40
N ASP A 6 -12.27 -20.43 9.78
CA ASP A 6 -12.80 -21.39 10.73
C ASP A 6 -12.69 -22.83 10.20
N ALA A 7 -12.97 -23.80 11.06
CA ALA A 7 -12.85 -25.23 10.69
C ALA A 7 -13.73 -25.63 9.51
N ASP A 8 -14.81 -24.89 9.25
CA ASP A 8 -15.76 -25.13 8.17
C ASP A 8 -15.44 -24.32 6.90
N GLY A 9 -14.41 -23.44 6.95
CA GLY A 9 -13.97 -22.58 5.85
C GLY A 9 -14.99 -21.50 5.46
N ALA A 10 -16.02 -21.31 6.24
CA ALA A 10 -17.17 -20.46 5.89
C ALA A 10 -16.99 -18.99 6.31
N SER A 11 -16.20 -18.71 7.34
CA SER A 11 -16.02 -17.37 7.88
C SER A 11 -14.55 -16.99 7.94
N PRO A 12 -14.10 -16.00 7.15
CA PRO A 12 -12.75 -15.50 7.25
C PRO A 12 -12.57 -14.68 8.54
N GLU A 13 -11.55 -14.98 9.31
CA GLU A 13 -11.13 -14.21 10.48
C GLU A 13 -9.79 -13.53 10.21
N LEU A 14 -9.73 -12.21 10.40
CA LEU A 14 -8.50 -11.45 10.27
C LEU A 14 -7.81 -11.36 11.63
N LYS A 15 -6.58 -11.87 11.72
CA LYS A 15 -5.74 -11.76 12.92
C LYS A 15 -4.59 -10.81 12.70
N ILE A 16 -4.39 -9.90 13.65
CA ILE A 16 -3.18 -9.07 13.72
C ILE A 16 -2.22 -9.81 14.65
N ILE A 17 -1.02 -10.09 14.16
CA ILE A 17 0.04 -10.84 14.85
C ILE A 17 1.25 -9.93 15.10
N ASP A 18 2.26 -10.45 15.81
CA ASP A 18 3.53 -9.75 16.12
C ASP A 18 3.35 -8.55 17.04
N TRP A 19 2.48 -8.70 18.05
CA TRP A 19 2.19 -7.66 19.03
C TRP A 19 3.38 -7.27 19.91
N GLU A 20 4.42 -8.11 19.98
CA GLU A 20 5.64 -7.86 20.76
C GLU A 20 6.48 -6.69 20.21
N ILE A 21 6.24 -6.30 18.96
CA ILE A 21 6.88 -5.12 18.34
C ILE A 21 5.96 -3.90 18.30
N ALA A 22 4.78 -3.98 18.93
CA ALA A 22 3.85 -2.86 18.97
C ALA A 22 4.38 -1.76 19.89
N ASP A 23 4.25 -0.51 19.44
CA ASP A 23 4.64 0.68 20.19
C ASP A 23 3.58 1.77 19.99
N ILE A 24 3.64 2.81 20.85
CA ILE A 24 2.77 3.98 20.74
C ILE A 24 3.36 4.92 19.68
N GLY A 25 2.61 5.14 18.61
CA GLY A 25 3.06 5.97 17.50
C GLY A 25 1.92 6.66 16.76
N ASP A 26 2.25 7.23 15.61
CA ASP A 26 1.27 7.86 14.72
C ASP A 26 0.46 6.77 14.00
N GLU A 27 -0.85 6.76 14.21
CA GLU A 27 -1.77 5.81 13.58
C GLU A 27 -1.73 5.83 12.03
N CYS A 28 -1.31 6.94 11.42
CA CYS A 28 -1.09 7.01 9.97
C CYS A 28 -0.01 6.04 9.48
N TRP A 29 0.90 5.62 10.35
CA TRP A 29 1.94 4.65 10.03
C TRP A 29 1.36 3.26 9.78
N ASP A 30 0.41 2.83 10.60
CA ASP A 30 -0.24 1.52 10.47
C ASP A 30 -1.21 1.49 9.30
N VAL A 31 -2.03 2.54 9.15
CA VAL A 31 -2.91 2.70 7.97
C VAL A 31 -2.08 2.75 6.69
N GLY A 32 -0.98 3.51 6.70
CA GLY A 32 -0.02 3.57 5.61
C GLY A 32 0.61 2.22 5.28
N ALA A 33 0.81 1.34 6.28
CA ALA A 33 1.31 -0.01 6.05
C ALA A 33 0.33 -0.86 5.22
N VAL A 34 -0.97 -0.73 5.46
CA VAL A 34 -1.99 -1.43 4.67
C VAL A 34 -1.99 -0.91 3.23
N ILE A 35 -2.00 0.42 3.04
CA ILE A 35 -1.94 1.02 1.70
C ILE A 35 -0.67 0.56 0.97
N GLN A 36 0.49 0.62 1.64
CA GLN A 36 1.77 0.18 1.09
C GLN A 36 1.73 -1.30 0.67
N ALA A 37 1.07 -2.17 1.44
CA ALA A 37 0.96 -3.58 1.10
C ALA A 37 0.21 -3.79 -0.23
N TYR A 38 -0.91 -3.10 -0.46
CA TYR A 38 -1.66 -3.17 -1.71
C TYR A 38 -0.85 -2.63 -2.90
N LEU A 39 -0.21 -1.46 -2.74
CA LEU A 39 0.64 -0.88 -3.79
C LEU A 39 1.84 -1.80 -4.13
N THR A 40 2.46 -2.39 -3.12
CA THR A 40 3.57 -3.33 -3.30
C THR A 40 3.10 -4.61 -4.00
N PHE A 41 1.93 -5.13 -3.63
CA PHE A 41 1.35 -6.30 -4.29
C PHE A 41 1.08 -6.04 -5.77
N TRP A 42 0.52 -4.86 -6.08
CA TRP A 42 0.35 -4.45 -7.48
C TRP A 42 1.70 -4.34 -8.22
N ILE A 43 2.71 -3.69 -7.63
CA ILE A 43 4.04 -3.58 -8.25
C ILE A 43 4.62 -4.98 -8.54
N PHE A 44 4.47 -5.95 -7.63
CA PHE A 44 4.96 -7.30 -7.85
C PHE A 44 4.21 -8.06 -8.95
N SER A 45 3.00 -7.65 -9.29
CA SER A 45 2.26 -8.21 -10.43
C SER A 45 2.77 -7.71 -11.79
N LEU A 46 3.56 -6.63 -11.81
CA LEU A 46 4.09 -6.06 -13.05
C LEU A 46 5.19 -6.97 -13.62
N PRO A 47 5.13 -7.35 -14.90
CA PRO A 47 6.16 -8.15 -15.57
C PRO A 47 7.39 -7.28 -15.90
N LEU A 48 8.08 -6.80 -14.86
CA LEU A 48 9.29 -5.99 -14.97
C LEU A 48 10.52 -6.88 -15.19
N GLY A 49 11.40 -6.56 -16.13
CA GLY A 49 12.66 -7.26 -16.27
C GLY A 49 13.16 -7.52 -17.70
N ASN A 50 12.31 -7.38 -18.71
CA ASN A 50 12.66 -7.67 -20.10
C ASN A 50 12.94 -6.41 -20.95
N GLY A 51 13.32 -5.29 -20.32
CA GLY A 51 13.51 -4.01 -21.02
C GLY A 51 12.22 -3.28 -21.35
N SER A 52 11.07 -3.82 -20.96
CA SER A 52 9.77 -3.17 -21.11
C SER A 52 9.68 -1.91 -20.24
N GLY A 53 9.11 -0.85 -20.79
CA GLY A 53 8.80 0.36 -20.02
C GLY A 53 7.67 0.08 -19.03
N LEU A 54 7.57 0.92 -17.98
CA LEU A 54 6.54 0.81 -16.93
C LEU A 54 5.12 0.80 -17.50
N THR A 55 4.85 1.60 -18.53
CA THR A 55 3.52 1.66 -19.20
C THR A 55 3.17 0.35 -19.88
N GLU A 56 4.13 -0.28 -20.56
CA GLU A 56 3.94 -1.57 -21.22
C GLU A 56 3.77 -2.70 -20.20
N ALA A 57 4.58 -2.69 -19.14
CA ALA A 57 4.45 -3.64 -18.03
C ALA A 57 3.09 -3.51 -17.33
N ALA A 58 2.61 -2.28 -17.10
CA ALA A 58 1.29 -2.05 -16.51
C ALA A 58 0.16 -2.56 -17.41
N ALA A 59 0.25 -2.31 -18.73
CA ALA A 59 -0.75 -2.77 -19.69
C ALA A 59 -0.82 -4.31 -19.82
N SER A 60 0.27 -5.01 -19.54
CA SER A 60 0.37 -6.48 -19.58
C SER A 60 0.28 -7.15 -18.20
N SER A 61 0.06 -6.36 -17.14
CA SER A 61 -0.09 -6.89 -15.79
C SER A 61 -1.39 -7.71 -15.66
N PRO A 62 -1.36 -8.85 -14.96
CA PRO A 62 -2.57 -9.60 -14.63
C PRO A 62 -3.46 -8.87 -13.61
N LEU A 63 -2.92 -7.86 -12.92
CA LEU A 63 -3.62 -7.04 -11.95
C LEU A 63 -3.60 -5.58 -12.42
N ASP A 64 -4.76 -5.01 -12.71
CA ASP A 64 -4.91 -3.59 -13.00
C ASP A 64 -4.78 -2.77 -11.71
N ALA A 65 -4.13 -1.60 -11.78
CA ALA A 65 -4.08 -0.64 -10.68
C ALA A 65 -5.48 -0.24 -10.20
N GLU A 66 -6.43 -0.10 -11.12
CA GLU A 66 -7.84 0.20 -10.78
C GLU A 66 -8.50 -0.90 -9.95
N SER A 67 -8.03 -2.15 -10.02
CA SER A 67 -8.60 -3.27 -9.26
C SER A 67 -8.31 -3.23 -7.76
N ILE A 68 -7.26 -2.52 -7.32
CA ILE A 68 -6.95 -2.35 -5.89
C ILE A 68 -7.73 -1.18 -5.26
N LYS A 69 -8.18 -0.24 -6.07
CA LYS A 69 -8.87 0.98 -5.63
C LYS A 69 -10.11 0.70 -4.77
N PRO A 70 -11.06 -0.19 -5.17
CA PRO A 70 -12.24 -0.49 -4.34
C PRO A 70 -11.89 -1.03 -2.96
N ALA A 71 -10.83 -1.84 -2.86
CA ALA A 71 -10.40 -2.39 -1.58
C ALA A 71 -9.82 -1.30 -0.67
N LEU A 72 -8.98 -0.40 -1.20
CA LEU A 72 -8.43 0.72 -0.46
C LEU A 72 -9.52 1.74 -0.06
N THR A 73 -10.46 2.04 -0.95
CA THR A 73 -11.62 2.89 -0.65
C THR A 73 -12.45 2.30 0.50
N SER A 74 -12.78 1.01 0.40
CA SER A 74 -13.57 0.31 1.42
C SER A 74 -12.86 0.26 2.77
N TYR A 75 -11.56 -0.04 2.76
CA TYR A 75 -10.73 -0.03 3.96
C TYR A 75 -10.71 1.34 4.63
N TRP A 76 -10.45 2.41 3.84
CA TRP A 76 -10.42 3.76 4.37
C TRP A 76 -11.76 4.20 4.94
N ASN A 77 -12.86 3.96 4.22
CA ASN A 77 -14.19 4.35 4.67
C ASN A 77 -14.55 3.67 6.00
N ALA A 78 -14.28 2.37 6.13
CA ALA A 78 -14.51 1.64 7.38
C ALA A 78 -13.65 2.18 8.53
N TYR A 79 -12.39 2.53 8.26
CA TYR A 79 -11.50 3.14 9.25
C TYR A 79 -12.01 4.52 9.68
N ALA A 80 -12.30 5.42 8.73
CA ALA A 80 -12.78 6.77 9.00
C ALA A 80 -14.11 6.77 9.79
N GLU A 81 -15.04 5.87 9.43
CA GLU A 81 -16.29 5.66 10.15
C GLU A 81 -16.04 5.19 11.60
N SER A 82 -15.17 4.19 11.79
CA SER A 82 -14.83 3.67 13.12
C SER A 82 -14.22 4.75 14.03
N ARG A 83 -13.47 5.67 13.46
CA ARG A 83 -12.84 6.81 14.14
C ARG A 83 -13.76 8.04 14.23
N ARG A 84 -14.93 8.01 13.59
CA ARG A 84 -15.89 9.13 13.53
C ARG A 84 -15.24 10.43 13.02
N LEU A 85 -14.42 10.31 11.98
CA LEU A 85 -13.76 11.46 11.38
C LEU A 85 -14.77 12.29 10.58
N ASP A 86 -14.68 13.61 10.68
CA ASP A 86 -15.34 14.50 9.74
C ASP A 86 -14.61 14.53 8.40
N ASP A 87 -15.28 15.01 7.34
CA ASP A 87 -14.77 14.97 5.97
C ASP A 87 -13.40 15.67 5.79
N ASN A 88 -13.20 16.79 6.48
CA ASN A 88 -11.95 17.54 6.38
C ASN A 88 -10.79 16.81 7.08
N THR A 89 -11.03 16.34 8.30
CA THR A 89 -10.05 15.56 9.08
C THR A 89 -9.73 14.24 8.37
N SER A 90 -10.75 13.57 7.82
CA SER A 90 -10.61 12.34 7.05
C SER A 90 -9.68 12.54 5.86
N ARG A 91 -9.91 13.58 5.05
CA ARG A 91 -9.07 13.88 3.88
C ARG A 91 -7.62 14.20 4.26
N GLN A 92 -7.41 15.04 5.27
CA GLN A 92 -6.07 15.39 5.74
C GLN A 92 -5.32 14.16 6.27
N MET A 93 -6.01 13.33 7.05
CA MET A 93 -5.42 12.12 7.60
C MET A 93 -5.09 11.10 6.51
N LEU A 94 -5.96 10.89 5.53
CA LEU A 94 -5.69 9.99 4.41
C LEU A 94 -4.46 10.43 3.61
N THR A 95 -4.32 11.73 3.36
CA THR A 95 -3.13 12.32 2.70
C THR A 95 -1.85 12.03 3.50
N ARG A 96 -1.89 12.11 4.84
CA ARG A 96 -0.77 11.71 5.70
C ARG A 96 -0.50 10.22 5.62
N CYS A 97 -1.54 9.39 5.68
CA CYS A 97 -1.42 7.94 5.55
C CYS A 97 -0.78 7.55 4.21
N MET A 98 -1.13 8.24 3.13
CA MET A 98 -0.50 8.04 1.81
C MET A 98 0.99 8.38 1.84
N SER A 99 1.39 9.45 2.52
CA SER A 99 2.80 9.81 2.70
C SER A 99 3.54 8.77 3.55
N CYS A 100 2.91 8.24 4.61
CA CYS A 100 3.46 7.14 5.41
C CYS A 100 3.62 5.86 4.58
N ALA A 101 2.64 5.53 3.71
CA ALA A 101 2.75 4.40 2.79
C ALA A 101 3.97 4.53 1.88
N ALA A 102 4.20 5.72 1.32
CA ALA A 102 5.37 5.99 0.49
C ALA A 102 6.70 5.85 1.27
N ALA A 103 6.76 6.35 2.50
CA ALA A 103 7.95 6.19 3.36
C ALA A 103 8.23 4.70 3.64
N ARG A 104 7.20 3.91 3.93
CA ARG A 104 7.33 2.46 4.12
C ARG A 104 7.74 1.72 2.83
N MET A 105 7.29 2.18 1.66
CA MET A 105 7.75 1.62 0.38
C MET A 105 9.26 1.86 0.17
N ILE A 106 9.79 3.02 0.57
CA ILE A 106 11.23 3.29 0.55
C ILE A 106 11.96 2.32 1.48
N GLN A 107 11.45 2.15 2.71
CA GLN A 107 12.03 1.22 3.68
C GLN A 107 12.09 -0.21 3.11
N THR A 108 10.99 -0.74 2.59
CA THR A 108 10.92 -2.09 2.05
C THR A 108 11.75 -2.26 0.78
N ALA A 109 11.89 -1.21 -0.04
CA ALA A 109 12.82 -1.22 -1.18
C ALA A 109 14.27 -1.30 -0.70
N TYR A 110 14.65 -0.52 0.31
CA TYR A 110 15.99 -0.56 0.91
C TYR A 110 16.31 -1.93 1.50
N GLU A 111 15.40 -2.52 2.28
CA GLU A 111 15.55 -3.86 2.85
C GLU A 111 15.77 -4.92 1.74
N SER A 112 15.03 -4.82 0.63
CA SER A 112 15.19 -5.74 -0.49
C SER A 112 16.54 -5.60 -1.21
N ILE A 113 17.10 -4.39 -1.25
CA ILE A 113 18.42 -4.12 -1.85
C ILE A 113 19.56 -4.67 -0.96
N GLN A 114 19.39 -4.65 0.36
CA GLN A 114 20.37 -5.22 1.27
C GLN A 114 20.51 -6.75 1.12
N ALA A 115 19.43 -7.42 0.72
CA ALA A 115 19.43 -8.88 0.52
C ALA A 115 20.11 -9.32 -0.79
N THR A 116 20.30 -8.42 -1.76
CA THR A 116 20.86 -8.73 -3.09
C THR A 116 21.80 -7.62 -3.56
N PRO A 117 22.93 -7.97 -4.24
CA PRO A 117 23.88 -6.97 -4.72
C PRO A 117 23.36 -6.07 -5.85
N GLN A 118 22.22 -6.39 -6.43
CA GLN A 118 21.65 -5.69 -7.57
C GLN A 118 20.27 -5.12 -7.22
N ILE A 119 20.01 -3.89 -7.65
CA ILE A 119 18.69 -3.26 -7.52
C ILE A 119 17.73 -3.95 -8.51
N SER A 120 16.69 -4.60 -7.98
CA SER A 120 15.68 -5.21 -8.83
C SER A 120 14.79 -4.14 -9.50
N PRO A 121 14.22 -4.42 -10.69
CA PRO A 121 13.27 -3.52 -11.33
C PRO A 121 12.08 -3.16 -10.43
N HIS A 122 11.60 -4.11 -9.62
CA HIS A 122 10.53 -3.87 -8.66
C HIS A 122 10.94 -2.93 -7.51
N ALA A 123 12.18 -3.03 -7.02
CA ALA A 123 12.70 -2.10 -6.01
C ALA A 123 12.81 -0.68 -6.59
N LEU A 124 13.29 -0.54 -7.84
CA LEU A 124 13.35 0.74 -8.53
C LEU A 124 11.95 1.33 -8.74
N CYS A 125 10.98 0.52 -9.15
CA CYS A 125 9.60 0.92 -9.31
C CYS A 125 8.99 1.42 -7.98
N LYS A 126 9.22 0.71 -6.87
CA LYS A 126 8.80 1.15 -5.53
C LYS A 126 9.39 2.50 -5.16
N LEU A 127 10.68 2.71 -5.37
CA LEU A 127 11.33 4.00 -5.09
C LEU A 127 10.75 5.13 -5.94
N GLN A 128 10.54 4.91 -7.24
CA GLN A 128 9.97 5.90 -8.14
C GLN A 128 8.53 6.25 -7.74
N MET A 129 7.70 5.25 -7.44
CA MET A 129 6.34 5.47 -6.97
C MET A 129 6.31 6.24 -5.65
N SER A 130 7.16 5.86 -4.69
CA SER A 130 7.28 6.58 -3.42
C SER A 130 7.61 8.05 -3.61
N MET A 131 8.56 8.35 -4.49
CA MET A 131 8.92 9.74 -4.83
C MET A 131 7.75 10.50 -5.45
N ASN A 132 6.98 9.87 -6.34
CA ASN A 132 5.82 10.49 -6.97
C ASN A 132 4.72 10.78 -5.92
N ILE A 133 4.42 9.83 -5.04
CA ILE A 133 3.46 10.00 -3.95
C ILE A 133 3.89 11.13 -3.01
N LEU A 134 5.15 11.16 -2.58
CA LEU A 134 5.65 12.19 -1.65
C LEU A 134 5.64 13.60 -2.27
N ARG A 135 5.77 13.71 -3.60
CA ARG A 135 5.67 14.99 -4.29
C ARG A 135 4.25 15.53 -4.37
N ASN A 136 3.28 14.66 -4.48
CA ASN A 136 1.86 15.03 -4.55
C ASN A 136 0.98 13.95 -3.93
N PRO A 137 0.93 13.87 -2.59
CA PRO A 137 0.17 12.83 -1.89
C PRO A 137 -1.36 12.99 -2.08
N GLU A 138 -1.85 14.20 -2.32
CA GLU A 138 -3.28 14.43 -2.60
C GLU A 138 -3.69 13.80 -3.94
N ALA A 139 -2.90 13.98 -4.99
CA ALA A 139 -3.16 13.32 -6.27
C ALA A 139 -3.09 11.78 -6.11
N ALA A 140 -2.14 11.28 -5.34
CA ALA A 140 -2.03 9.85 -5.09
C ALA A 140 -3.25 9.29 -4.34
N VAL A 141 -3.90 10.05 -3.45
CA VAL A 141 -5.17 9.66 -2.83
C VAL A 141 -6.25 9.47 -3.89
N VAL A 142 -6.39 10.41 -4.81
CA VAL A 142 -7.37 10.30 -5.92
C VAL A 142 -7.05 9.11 -6.83
N ASP A 143 -5.78 8.93 -7.18
CA ASP A 143 -5.35 7.89 -8.12
C ASP A 143 -5.52 6.48 -7.55
N PHE A 144 -5.17 6.26 -6.27
CA PHE A 144 -5.12 4.91 -5.68
C PHE A 144 -6.28 4.59 -4.73
N VAL A 145 -6.92 5.59 -4.14
CA VAL A 145 -8.05 5.39 -3.23
C VAL A 145 -9.37 5.85 -3.84
N GLY A 146 -9.33 6.81 -4.77
CA GLY A 146 -10.52 7.30 -5.46
C GLY A 146 -11.36 8.29 -4.65
N LEU A 147 -10.74 9.01 -3.69
CA LEU A 147 -11.42 9.95 -2.78
C LEU A 147 -10.85 11.37 -2.90
#